data_7cb3cada4fbe0394d74b43e7d4c8678e
#
_entry.id   7cb3cada4fbe0394d74b43e7d4c8678e
#
_cell.length_a   1.000
_cell.length_b   1.000
_cell.length_c   1.000
_cell.angle_alpha   90.00
_cell.angle_beta   90.00
_cell.angle_gamma   90.00
#
_symmetry.space_group_name_H-M   'P 1'
#
loop_
_entity.id
_entity.type
_entity.pdbx_description
1 polymer ?
#
loop_
_entity_poly.entity_id
_entity_poly.type
_entity_poly.pdbx_seq_one_letter_code
_entity_poly.pdbx_strand_id
1 'polypeptide(L)'
;MSLFETWSKATEARDAEAMIGCLHEDYTFVRHQTGTSMNKSEMADMLRAMMSSDKVTVRSQRCLYENDEVMVEHSVMDFPDGSTEAIISFHRLQDGKVIQVETGATLVS
;
A
#
# COMPACT_ATOMS: atom_id res chain seq x y z
N MET A 1 -5.54 -14.27 11.43
CA MET A 1 -5.55 -13.58 10.12
C MET A 1 -4.23 -12.85 9.97
N SER A 2 -3.57 -13.02 8.84
CA SER A 2 -2.30 -12.32 8.60
C SER A 2 -2.55 -10.84 8.34
N LEU A 3 -1.51 -10.02 8.50
CA LEU A 3 -1.61 -8.60 8.21
C LEU A 3 -1.93 -8.36 6.74
N PHE A 4 -1.35 -9.18 5.84
CA PHE A 4 -1.66 -9.06 4.42
C PHE A 4 -3.15 -9.32 4.14
N GLU A 5 -3.73 -10.33 4.77
CA GLU A 5 -5.17 -10.61 4.61
C GLU A 5 -6.02 -9.44 5.07
N THR A 6 -5.69 -8.85 6.21
CA THR A 6 -6.38 -7.67 6.73
C THR A 6 -6.25 -6.49 5.76
N TRP A 7 -5.04 -6.25 5.29
CA TRP A 7 -4.75 -5.18 4.35
C TRP A 7 -5.48 -5.36 3.02
N SER A 8 -5.41 -6.56 2.43
CA SER A 8 -6.01 -6.80 1.13
C SER A 8 -7.53 -6.77 1.17
N LYS A 9 -8.14 -7.27 2.25
CA LYS A 9 -9.59 -7.17 2.42
C LYS A 9 -10.06 -5.72 2.54
N ALA A 10 -9.33 -4.90 3.29
CA ALA A 10 -9.61 -3.48 3.40
C ALA A 10 -9.49 -2.79 2.03
N THR A 11 -8.47 -3.15 1.26
CA THR A 11 -8.27 -2.60 -0.08
C THR A 11 -9.42 -2.98 -1.02
N GLU A 12 -9.84 -4.26 -1.02
CA GLU A 12 -10.95 -4.72 -1.84
C GLU A 12 -12.27 -4.03 -1.47
N ALA A 13 -12.50 -3.81 -0.18
CA ALA A 13 -13.68 -3.12 0.32
C ALA A 13 -13.60 -1.60 0.13
N ARG A 14 -12.47 -1.09 -0.32
CA ARG A 14 -12.17 0.34 -0.44
C ARG A 14 -12.39 1.07 0.91
N ASP A 15 -12.01 0.39 1.99
CA ASP A 15 -12.17 0.87 3.36
C ASP A 15 -10.85 1.51 3.81
N ALA A 16 -10.72 2.81 3.55
CA ALA A 16 -9.50 3.54 3.88
C ALA A 16 -9.17 3.49 5.37
N GLU A 17 -10.18 3.59 6.24
CA GLU A 17 -9.94 3.59 7.69
C GLU A 17 -9.39 2.25 8.17
N ALA A 18 -9.87 1.14 7.62
CA ALA A 18 -9.32 -0.17 7.94
C ALA A 18 -7.87 -0.32 7.43
N MET A 19 -7.57 0.24 6.26
CA MET A 19 -6.19 0.27 5.74
C MET A 19 -5.29 1.08 6.65
N ILE A 20 -5.73 2.26 7.07
CA ILE A 20 -4.98 3.15 7.98
C ILE A 20 -4.72 2.44 9.31
N GLY A 21 -5.68 1.65 9.78
CA GLY A 21 -5.53 0.85 11.01
C GLY A 21 -4.40 -0.18 10.95
N CYS A 22 -3.92 -0.53 9.77
CA CYS A 22 -2.77 -1.42 9.60
C CYS A 22 -1.42 -0.69 9.76
N LEU A 23 -1.42 0.63 9.83
CA LEU A 23 -0.19 1.43 9.85
C LEU A 23 0.22 1.75 11.29
N HIS A 24 1.52 1.59 11.57
CA HIS A 24 2.13 1.97 12.84
C HIS A 24 2.13 3.50 12.99
N GLU A 25 2.14 4.01 14.23
CA GLU A 25 2.19 5.45 14.49
C GLU A 25 3.40 6.12 13.85
N ASP A 26 4.54 5.41 13.82
CA ASP A 26 5.80 5.91 13.26
C ASP A 26 5.99 5.53 11.80
N TYR A 27 4.92 5.24 11.09
CA TYR A 27 4.93 4.81 9.70
C TYR A 27 5.66 5.79 8.79
N THR A 28 6.47 5.23 7.87
CA THR A 28 7.13 5.98 6.80
C THR A 28 6.98 5.22 5.49
N PHE A 29 6.61 5.92 4.45
CA PHE A 29 6.52 5.39 3.09
C PHE A 29 7.58 6.06 2.23
N VAL A 30 8.36 5.25 1.50
CA VAL A 30 9.40 5.76 0.58
C VAL A 30 9.05 5.28 -0.83
N ARG A 31 8.84 6.24 -1.73
CA ARG A 31 8.61 5.95 -3.14
C ARG A 31 9.83 6.37 -3.94
N HIS A 32 10.65 5.40 -4.31
CA HIS A 32 11.91 5.65 -5.00
C HIS A 32 11.72 6.22 -6.39
N GLN A 33 10.64 5.84 -7.08
CA GLN A 33 10.35 6.32 -8.43
C GLN A 33 10.27 7.84 -8.50
N THR A 34 9.72 8.47 -7.47
CA THR A 34 9.55 9.93 -7.41
C THR A 34 10.48 10.60 -6.42
N GLY A 35 11.20 9.82 -5.60
CA GLY A 35 12.06 10.36 -4.55
C GLY A 35 11.30 10.98 -3.40
N THR A 36 10.02 10.64 -3.23
CA THR A 36 9.17 11.21 -2.17
C THR A 36 9.05 10.27 -0.99
N SER A 37 8.76 10.85 0.19
CA SER A 37 8.43 10.08 1.37
C SER A 37 7.21 10.69 2.07
N MET A 38 6.49 9.85 2.83
CA MET A 38 5.28 10.27 3.55
C MET A 38 5.23 9.65 4.93
N ASN A 39 4.72 10.41 5.90
CA ASN A 39 4.40 9.88 7.22
C ASN A 39 2.98 9.28 7.24
N LYS A 40 2.57 8.77 8.41
CA LYS A 40 1.24 8.14 8.53
C LYS A 40 0.10 9.10 8.20
N SER A 41 0.17 10.35 8.66
CA SER A 41 -0.88 11.34 8.42
C SER A 41 -1.04 11.62 6.92
N GLU A 42 0.07 11.80 6.23
CA GLU A 42 0.07 12.04 4.79
C GLU A 42 -0.42 10.82 4.01
N MET A 43 0.02 9.62 4.41
CA MET A 43 -0.45 8.39 3.80
C MET A 43 -1.95 8.18 4.04
N ALA A 44 -2.44 8.51 5.24
CA ALA A 44 -3.86 8.40 5.55
C ALA A 44 -4.70 9.26 4.62
N ASP A 45 -4.29 10.50 4.38
CA ASP A 45 -4.98 11.40 3.46
C ASP A 45 -4.97 10.85 2.04
N MET A 46 -3.85 10.28 1.60
CA MET A 46 -3.74 9.67 0.27
C MET A 46 -4.65 8.46 0.13
N LEU A 47 -4.68 7.59 1.14
CA LEU A 47 -5.55 6.40 1.11
C LEU A 47 -7.02 6.78 1.06
N ARG A 48 -7.43 7.80 1.81
CA ARG A 48 -8.81 8.29 1.75
C ARG A 48 -9.16 8.80 0.36
N ALA A 49 -8.26 9.56 -0.25
CA ALA A 49 -8.47 10.09 -1.60
C ALA A 49 -8.53 8.96 -2.63
N MET A 50 -7.61 8.00 -2.56
CA MET A 50 -7.55 6.87 -3.50
C MET A 50 -8.80 5.99 -3.41
N MET A 51 -9.21 5.65 -2.21
CA MET A 51 -10.34 4.73 -2.01
C MET A 51 -11.69 5.38 -2.36
N SER A 52 -11.76 6.70 -2.35
CA SER A 52 -12.96 7.44 -2.77
C SER A 52 -13.00 7.71 -4.28
N SER A 53 -11.90 7.50 -5.00
CA SER A 53 -11.82 7.75 -6.44
C SER A 53 -12.21 6.50 -7.23
N ASP A 54 -13.15 6.64 -8.16
CA ASP A 54 -13.55 5.57 -9.06
C ASP A 54 -12.52 5.33 -10.18
N LYS A 55 -11.50 6.18 -10.27
CA LYS A 55 -10.45 6.10 -11.29
C LYS A 55 -9.20 5.37 -10.79
N VAL A 56 -9.16 5.00 -9.52
CA VAL A 56 -8.09 4.19 -8.94
C VAL A 56 -8.59 2.76 -8.79
N THR A 57 -7.91 1.81 -9.42
CA THR A 57 -8.27 0.39 -9.34
C THR A 57 -7.03 -0.43 -9.00
N VAL A 58 -7.15 -1.27 -7.98
CA VAL A 58 -6.14 -2.28 -7.67
C VAL A 58 -6.56 -3.55 -8.40
N ARG A 59 -5.87 -3.87 -9.50
CA ARG A 59 -6.25 -5.00 -10.38
C ARG A 59 -5.86 -6.35 -9.80
N SER A 60 -4.66 -6.39 -9.21
CA SER A 60 -4.19 -7.61 -8.59
C SER A 60 -3.37 -7.23 -7.38
N GLN A 61 -3.47 -8.03 -6.34
CA GLN A 61 -2.74 -7.80 -5.09
C GLN A 61 -2.43 -9.16 -4.53
N ARG A 62 -1.15 -9.46 -4.37
CA ARG A 62 -0.72 -10.77 -3.90
C ARG A 62 0.45 -10.65 -2.94
N CYS A 63 0.48 -11.52 -1.96
CA CYS A 63 1.58 -11.62 -1.02
C CYS A 63 2.65 -12.54 -1.61
N LEU A 64 3.88 -12.05 -1.71
CA LEU A 64 5.02 -12.85 -2.16
C LEU A 64 5.72 -13.52 -1.00
N TYR A 65 5.74 -12.87 0.17
CA TYR A 65 6.35 -13.39 1.38
C TYR A 65 5.85 -12.63 2.59
N GLU A 66 5.61 -13.32 3.69
CA GLU A 66 5.19 -12.67 4.94
C GLU A 66 5.68 -13.45 6.14
N ASN A 67 6.19 -12.73 7.14
CA ASN A 67 6.43 -13.24 8.49
C ASN A 67 6.14 -12.11 9.49
N ASP A 68 6.56 -12.26 10.75
CA ASP A 68 6.27 -11.24 11.78
C ASP A 68 7.01 -9.93 11.58
N GLU A 69 8.05 -9.92 10.77
CA GLU A 69 8.92 -8.75 10.59
C GLU A 69 8.79 -8.11 9.22
N VAL A 70 8.33 -8.86 8.21
CA VAL A 70 8.37 -8.43 6.81
C VAL A 70 7.13 -8.93 6.07
N MET A 71 6.59 -8.06 5.21
CA MET A 71 5.54 -8.43 4.27
C MET A 71 5.91 -7.87 2.90
N VAL A 72 6.02 -8.73 1.90
CA VAL A 72 6.33 -8.33 0.54
C VAL A 72 5.13 -8.59 -0.34
N GLU A 73 4.64 -7.56 -1.00
CA GLU A 73 3.50 -7.71 -1.90
C GLU A 73 3.79 -7.17 -3.29
N HIS A 74 3.04 -7.67 -4.25
CA HIS A 74 3.04 -7.17 -5.61
C HIS A 74 1.62 -6.81 -5.99
N SER A 75 1.45 -5.64 -6.60
CA SER A 75 0.15 -5.22 -7.08
C SER A 75 0.26 -4.55 -8.44
N VAL A 76 -0.87 -4.52 -9.15
CA VAL A 76 -1.00 -3.76 -10.41
C VAL A 76 -2.14 -2.78 -10.19
N MET A 77 -1.87 -1.50 -10.42
CA MET A 77 -2.82 -0.44 -10.14
C MET A 77 -3.02 0.48 -11.33
N ASP A 78 -4.27 0.90 -11.54
CA ASP A 78 -4.62 1.96 -12.48
C ASP A 78 -4.77 3.27 -11.72
N PHE A 79 -4.29 4.35 -12.30
CA PHE A 79 -4.33 5.69 -11.72
C PHE A 79 -5.19 6.65 -12.53
N PRO A 80 -5.62 7.79 -11.92
CA PRO A 80 -6.52 8.74 -12.58
C PRO A 80 -6.00 9.36 -13.86
N ASP A 81 -4.67 9.41 -14.05
CA ASP A 81 -4.06 9.94 -15.27
C ASP A 81 -4.07 8.96 -16.45
N GLY A 82 -4.67 7.78 -16.24
CA GLY A 82 -4.73 6.73 -17.26
C GLY A 82 -3.53 5.79 -17.27
N SER A 83 -2.55 6.02 -16.37
CA SER A 83 -1.40 5.12 -16.29
C SER A 83 -1.72 3.86 -15.48
N THR A 84 -0.95 2.80 -15.73
CA THR A 84 -0.98 1.56 -14.97
C THR A 84 0.43 1.26 -14.51
N GLU A 85 0.59 0.87 -13.26
CA GLU A 85 1.88 0.51 -12.69
C GLU A 85 1.84 -0.88 -12.06
N ALA A 86 2.93 -1.62 -12.27
CA ALA A 86 3.22 -2.84 -11.50
C ALA A 86 4.14 -2.43 -10.37
N ILE A 87 3.73 -2.71 -9.13
CA ILE A 87 4.39 -2.20 -7.93
C ILE A 87 4.79 -3.37 -7.04
N ILE A 88 6.07 -3.39 -6.63
CA ILE A 88 6.51 -4.27 -5.57
C ILE A 88 6.71 -3.42 -4.32
N SER A 89 6.15 -3.86 -3.19
CA SER A 89 6.20 -3.14 -1.93
C SER A 89 6.84 -4.01 -0.86
N PHE A 90 7.89 -3.49 -0.25
CA PHE A 90 8.57 -4.14 0.87
C PHE A 90 8.13 -3.44 2.15
N HIS A 91 7.38 -4.15 2.98
CA HIS A 91 6.84 -3.61 4.24
C HIS A 91 7.64 -4.17 5.42
N ARG A 92 8.13 -3.29 6.29
CA ARG A 92 8.66 -3.69 7.59
C ARG A 92 7.55 -3.62 8.60
N LEU A 93 7.47 -4.64 9.46
CA LEU A 93 6.40 -4.76 10.44
C LEU A 93 6.95 -4.57 11.85
N GLN A 94 6.15 -3.94 12.71
CA GLN A 94 6.44 -3.81 14.13
C GLN A 94 5.12 -3.80 14.89
N ASP A 95 5.03 -4.62 15.92
CA ASP A 95 3.82 -4.74 16.77
C ASP A 95 2.57 -5.07 15.94
N GLY A 96 2.72 -5.90 14.90
CA GLY A 96 1.63 -6.32 14.04
C GLY A 96 1.16 -5.26 13.06
N LYS A 97 1.92 -4.19 12.87
CA LYS A 97 1.56 -3.08 11.98
C LYS A 97 2.72 -2.73 11.05
N VAL A 98 2.39 -2.06 9.95
CA VAL A 98 3.40 -1.62 8.98
C VAL A 98 4.07 -0.36 9.51
N ILE A 99 5.39 -0.41 9.73
CA ILE A 99 6.16 0.74 10.21
C ILE A 99 6.94 1.43 9.09
N GLN A 100 7.32 0.70 8.05
CA GLN A 100 8.05 1.29 6.92
C GLN A 100 7.70 0.56 5.63
N VAL A 101 7.54 1.30 4.54
CA VAL A 101 7.32 0.73 3.22
C VAL A 101 8.29 1.37 2.23
N GLU A 102 8.89 0.54 1.39
CA GLU A 102 9.64 0.99 0.23
C GLU A 102 9.04 0.33 -1.01
N THR A 103 8.86 1.10 -2.07
CA THR A 103 8.26 0.59 -3.30
C THR A 103 9.19 0.75 -4.48
N GLY A 104 9.10 -0.23 -5.40
CA GLY A 104 9.61 -0.09 -6.75
C GLY A 104 8.44 -0.23 -7.70
N ALA A 105 8.35 0.60 -8.74
CA ALA A 105 7.23 0.60 -9.66
C ALA A 105 7.71 0.69 -11.09
N THR A 106 6.99 -0.02 -11.99
CA THR A 106 7.25 -0.03 -13.42
C THR A 106 5.95 0.29 -14.15
N LEU A 107 6.02 1.19 -15.12
CA LEU A 107 4.87 1.48 -15.98
C LEU A 107 4.55 0.27 -16.84
N VAL A 108 3.27 -0.05 -16.93
CA VAL A 108 2.75 -1.11 -17.77
C VAL A 108 2.05 -0.44 -18.95
N SER A 109 2.55 -0.72 -20.14
CA SER A 109 2.00 -0.14 -21.34
C SER A 109 0.80 -0.90 -21.89
#